data_e94cff61d1755f8468a00d51a953c7fb
#
_entry.id   e94cff61d1755f8468a00d51a953c7fb
#
_cell.length_a   1.000
_cell.length_b   1.000
_cell.length_c   1.000
_cell.angle_alpha   90.00
_cell.angle_beta   90.00
_cell.angle_gamma   90.00
#
_symmetry.space_group_name_H-M   'P 1'
#
loop_
_entity.id
_entity.type
_entity.pdbx_description
1 polymer ?
#
loop_
_entity_poly.entity_id
_entity_poly.type
_entity_poly.pdbx_seq_one_letter_code
_entity_poly.pdbx_strand_id
1 'polypeptide(L)'
;ANIKAAQIHATQTNQAIDFACVAVEDFAKAHAGEFDVVTCMEMLEHVPDPQSIINACFTLLKPNGVLVLSTINRNPKSYLFAVIGAEYLLRLLPRGTHDYEKFITPAELDRFAQRAGCKRQDLIGLHYNPLIKHYWLAQNVDVNYMMAVYKPQ
;
A
#
# COMPACT_ATOMS: atom_id res chain seq x y z
N ALA A 1 17.08 8.41 8.01
CA ALA A 1 17.62 8.95 6.73
C ALA A 1 16.48 9.35 5.78
N ASN A 2 15.51 8.50 5.54
CA ASN A 2 14.44 8.70 4.52
C ASN A 2 13.53 9.91 4.81
N ILE A 3 13.12 10.13 6.07
CA ILE A 3 12.26 11.28 6.43
C ILE A 3 12.96 12.62 6.16
N LYS A 4 14.27 12.74 6.46
CA LYS A 4 15.00 13.98 6.14
C LYS A 4 15.03 14.27 4.64
N ALA A 5 15.22 13.25 3.82
CA ALA A 5 15.17 13.39 2.35
C ALA A 5 13.77 13.82 1.87
N ALA A 6 12.72 13.21 2.42
CA ALA A 6 11.34 13.58 2.11
C ALA A 6 11.01 15.03 2.52
N GLN A 7 11.46 15.47 3.71
CA GLN A 7 11.29 16.85 4.19
C GLN A 7 12.00 17.85 3.28
N ILE A 8 13.24 17.56 2.86
CA ILE A 8 14.00 18.41 1.93
C ILE A 8 13.24 18.53 0.60
N HIS A 9 12.77 17.42 0.05
CA HIS A 9 12.01 17.40 -1.19
C HIS A 9 10.71 18.20 -1.08
N ALA A 10 9.94 18.04 -0.01
CA ALA A 10 8.70 18.78 0.22
C ALA A 10 8.98 20.30 0.30
N THR A 11 10.06 20.70 0.97
CA THR A 11 10.48 22.11 1.03
C THR A 11 10.86 22.64 -0.37
N GLN A 12 11.61 21.88 -1.15
CA GLN A 12 12.02 22.26 -2.51
C GLN A 12 10.83 22.38 -3.48
N THR A 13 9.79 21.57 -3.28
CA THR A 13 8.57 21.56 -4.10
C THR A 13 7.45 22.44 -3.52
N ASN A 14 7.73 23.16 -2.45
CA ASN A 14 6.77 24.04 -1.74
C ASN A 14 5.48 23.30 -1.33
N GLN A 15 5.63 22.06 -0.82
CA GLN A 15 4.53 21.22 -0.32
C GLN A 15 4.45 21.31 1.20
N ALA A 16 3.26 21.62 1.73
CA ALA A 16 2.98 21.58 3.16
C ALA A 16 2.63 20.15 3.58
N ILE A 17 3.64 19.38 3.99
CA ILE A 17 3.48 18.00 4.44
C ILE A 17 4.13 17.83 5.81
N ASP A 18 3.39 17.28 6.76
CA ASP A 18 3.89 16.89 8.06
C ASP A 18 4.46 15.47 8.00
N PHE A 19 5.72 15.31 8.44
CA PHE A 19 6.41 14.03 8.47
C PHE A 19 6.66 13.58 9.90
N ALA A 20 6.22 12.37 10.23
CA ALA A 20 6.48 11.74 11.53
C ALA A 20 7.26 10.43 11.38
N CYS A 21 8.23 10.19 12.26
CA CYS A 21 8.93 8.91 12.37
C CYS A 21 8.33 8.12 13.53
N VAL A 22 7.23 7.45 13.29
CA VAL A 22 6.44 6.73 14.30
C VAL A 22 5.83 5.49 13.67
N ALA A 23 5.62 4.43 14.44
CA ALA A 23 4.83 3.30 14.01
C ALA A 23 3.37 3.72 13.86
N VAL A 24 2.71 3.27 12.78
CA VAL A 24 1.32 3.69 12.50
C VAL A 24 0.38 3.27 13.63
N GLU A 25 0.65 2.15 14.31
CA GLU A 25 -0.12 1.67 15.45
C GLU A 25 -0.07 2.63 16.64
N ASP A 26 1.10 3.25 16.88
CA ASP A 26 1.23 4.26 17.94
C ASP A 26 0.65 5.60 17.52
N PHE A 27 0.83 5.99 16.27
CA PHE A 27 0.23 7.19 15.71
C PHE A 27 -1.31 7.12 15.77
N ALA A 28 -1.89 5.97 15.45
CA ALA A 28 -3.34 5.77 15.47
C ALA A 28 -3.97 5.91 16.87
N LYS A 29 -3.23 5.60 17.94
CA LYS A 29 -3.71 5.79 19.33
C LYS A 29 -3.94 7.27 19.66
N ALA A 30 -3.11 8.16 19.10
CA ALA A 30 -3.17 9.60 19.36
C ALA A 30 -4.11 10.33 18.38
N HIS A 31 -4.38 9.76 17.20
CA HIS A 31 -5.08 10.45 16.10
C HIS A 31 -6.31 9.68 15.59
N ALA A 32 -6.99 8.95 16.50
CA ALA A 32 -8.17 8.14 16.15
C ALA A 32 -9.31 9.00 15.58
N GLY A 33 -9.79 8.66 14.39
CA GLY A 33 -10.92 9.33 13.75
C GLY A 33 -10.64 10.74 13.24
N GLU A 34 -9.40 11.06 12.91
CA GLU A 34 -9.02 12.40 12.44
C GLU A 34 -8.96 12.53 10.92
N PHE A 35 -8.85 11.42 10.18
CA PHE A 35 -8.56 11.44 8.76
C PHE A 35 -9.75 11.06 7.88
N ASP A 36 -9.98 11.83 6.82
CA ASP A 36 -10.99 11.53 5.80
C ASP A 36 -10.49 10.45 4.83
N VAL A 37 -9.17 10.46 4.55
CA VAL A 37 -8.51 9.50 3.67
C VAL A 37 -7.20 9.04 4.32
N VAL A 38 -6.95 7.73 4.29
CA VAL A 38 -5.66 7.11 4.66
C VAL A 38 -5.17 6.31 3.46
N THR A 39 -3.88 6.38 3.16
CA THR A 39 -3.25 5.55 2.13
C THR A 39 -2.16 4.68 2.73
N CYS A 40 -2.12 3.40 2.36
CA CYS A 40 -1.07 2.46 2.71
C CYS A 40 -0.64 1.74 1.43
N MET A 41 0.43 2.25 0.81
CA MET A 41 0.84 1.89 -0.54
C MET A 41 2.14 1.08 -0.51
N GLU A 42 2.16 -0.10 -1.14
CA GLU A 42 3.35 -0.96 -1.31
C GLU A 42 4.12 -1.19 0.01
N MET A 43 3.41 -1.45 1.09
CA MET A 43 4.00 -1.60 2.43
C MET A 43 3.62 -2.92 3.08
N LEU A 44 2.44 -3.44 2.82
CA LEU A 44 1.87 -4.58 3.55
C LEU A 44 2.68 -5.88 3.37
N GLU A 45 3.31 -6.08 2.23
CA GLU A 45 4.20 -7.19 1.93
C GLU A 45 5.56 -7.13 2.65
N HIS A 46 5.86 -5.99 3.28
CA HIS A 46 7.13 -5.78 3.99
C HIS A 46 7.00 -5.83 5.51
N VAL A 47 5.77 -5.93 6.04
CA VAL A 47 5.53 -5.95 7.49
C VAL A 47 5.25 -7.36 8.01
N PRO A 48 5.59 -7.64 9.29
CA PRO A 48 5.32 -8.95 9.89
C PRO A 48 3.83 -9.24 10.08
N ASP A 49 3.03 -8.22 10.36
CA ASP A 49 1.58 -8.34 10.61
C ASP A 49 0.79 -7.28 9.83
N PRO A 50 0.36 -7.59 8.59
CA PRO A 50 -0.49 -6.71 7.79
C PRO A 50 -1.84 -6.37 8.45
N GLN A 51 -2.39 -7.29 9.27
CA GLN A 51 -3.66 -7.05 9.95
C GLN A 51 -3.54 -5.92 10.98
N SER A 52 -2.43 -5.86 11.73
CA SER A 52 -2.17 -4.78 12.69
C SER A 52 -2.13 -3.41 12.01
N ILE A 53 -1.44 -3.31 10.86
CA ILE A 53 -1.35 -2.08 10.08
C ILE A 53 -2.73 -1.63 9.60
N ILE A 54 -3.53 -2.54 9.05
CA ILE A 54 -4.87 -2.22 8.55
C ILE A 54 -5.81 -1.80 9.69
N ASN A 55 -5.71 -2.43 10.86
CA ASN A 55 -6.46 -2.02 12.05
C ASN A 55 -6.10 -0.60 12.50
N ALA A 56 -4.81 -0.26 12.48
CA ALA A 56 -4.34 1.08 12.80
C ALA A 56 -4.84 2.11 11.78
N CYS A 57 -4.76 1.80 10.48
CA CYS A 57 -5.33 2.64 9.42
C CYS A 57 -6.85 2.86 9.60
N PHE A 58 -7.59 1.81 9.96
CA PHE A 58 -9.02 1.92 10.26
C PHE A 58 -9.29 2.83 11.46
N THR A 59 -8.46 2.74 12.49
CA THR A 59 -8.57 3.60 13.69
C THR A 59 -8.42 5.07 13.36
N LEU A 60 -7.50 5.41 12.44
CA LEU A 60 -7.25 6.77 11.97
C LEU A 60 -8.44 7.38 11.22
N LEU A 61 -9.25 6.57 10.54
CA LEU A 61 -10.34 7.05 9.71
C LEU A 61 -11.51 7.61 10.51
N LYS A 62 -12.05 8.72 10.04
CA LYS A 62 -13.41 9.18 10.39
C LYS A 62 -14.47 8.18 9.92
N PRO A 63 -15.70 8.21 10.49
CA PRO A 63 -16.85 7.55 9.86
C PRO A 63 -16.98 8.01 8.39
N ASN A 64 -17.24 7.06 7.48
CA ASN A 64 -17.24 7.23 6.01
C ASN A 64 -15.89 7.60 5.38
N GLY A 65 -14.80 7.63 6.16
CA GLY A 65 -13.46 7.81 5.64
C GLY A 65 -13.00 6.63 4.77
N VAL A 66 -12.11 6.89 3.83
CA VAL A 66 -11.62 5.93 2.83
C VAL A 66 -10.19 5.50 3.12
N LEU A 67 -9.93 4.20 3.09
CA LEU A 67 -8.59 3.63 3.10
C LEU A 67 -8.26 3.08 1.72
N VAL A 68 -7.15 3.55 1.14
CA VAL A 68 -6.60 3.02 -0.12
C VAL A 68 -5.37 2.19 0.20
N LEU A 69 -5.42 0.94 -0.20
CA LEU A 69 -4.36 -0.06 -0.01
C LEU A 69 -3.77 -0.44 -1.37
N SER A 70 -2.46 -0.63 -1.47
CA SER A 70 -1.84 -1.30 -2.62
C SER A 70 -0.82 -2.31 -2.19
N THR A 71 -0.67 -3.37 -2.97
CA THR A 71 0.32 -4.43 -2.77
C THR A 71 0.44 -5.31 -4.02
N ILE A 72 1.35 -6.28 -3.96
CA ILE A 72 1.59 -7.26 -5.04
C ILE A 72 0.75 -8.51 -4.79
N ASN A 73 0.07 -8.97 -5.85
CA ASN A 73 -0.75 -10.17 -5.80
C ASN A 73 0.13 -11.44 -5.74
N ARG A 74 -0.22 -12.40 -4.88
CA ARG A 74 0.48 -13.69 -4.79
C ARG A 74 -0.01 -14.67 -5.83
N ASN A 75 0.66 -14.71 -6.99
CA ASN A 75 0.44 -15.69 -8.04
C ASN A 75 1.72 -15.90 -8.91
N PRO A 76 1.79 -16.94 -9.76
CA PRO A 76 2.99 -17.21 -10.57
C PRO A 76 3.37 -16.07 -11.53
N LYS A 77 2.38 -15.31 -12.01
CA LYS A 77 2.63 -14.18 -12.91
C LYS A 77 3.32 -13.03 -12.19
N SER A 78 2.85 -12.66 -11.00
CA SER A 78 3.50 -11.63 -10.20
C SER A 78 4.91 -12.03 -9.78
N TYR A 79 5.15 -13.30 -9.45
CA TYR A 79 6.49 -13.82 -9.20
C TYR A 79 7.42 -13.60 -10.39
N LEU A 80 6.96 -13.95 -11.59
CA LEU A 80 7.74 -13.78 -12.81
C LEU A 80 8.07 -12.30 -13.08
N PHE A 81 7.10 -11.40 -12.91
CA PHE A 81 7.30 -9.99 -13.24
C PHE A 81 7.97 -9.18 -12.12
N ALA A 82 7.53 -9.33 -10.87
CA ALA A 82 8.05 -8.55 -9.74
C ALA A 82 9.42 -9.08 -9.26
N VAL A 83 9.59 -10.40 -9.16
CA VAL A 83 10.85 -10.98 -8.67
C VAL A 83 11.82 -11.18 -9.83
N ILE A 84 11.48 -12.03 -10.81
CA ILE A 84 12.44 -12.37 -11.88
C ILE A 84 12.66 -11.18 -12.82
N GLY A 85 11.59 -10.50 -13.23
CA GLY A 85 11.66 -9.38 -14.16
C GLY A 85 12.36 -8.16 -13.56
N ALA A 86 11.87 -7.66 -12.43
CA ALA A 86 12.36 -6.41 -11.83
C ALA A 86 13.73 -6.58 -11.14
N GLU A 87 13.96 -7.70 -10.43
CA GLU A 87 15.17 -7.87 -9.63
C GLU A 87 16.33 -8.52 -10.42
N TYR A 88 16.05 -9.51 -11.26
CA TYR A 88 17.09 -10.30 -11.94
C TYR A 88 17.35 -9.86 -13.38
N LEU A 89 16.30 -9.64 -14.17
CA LEU A 89 16.45 -9.32 -15.60
C LEU A 89 16.70 -7.82 -15.83
N LEU A 90 15.81 -6.97 -15.31
CA LEU A 90 15.89 -5.51 -15.53
C LEU A 90 16.75 -4.80 -14.50
N ARG A 91 17.06 -5.44 -13.37
CA ARG A 91 17.83 -4.87 -12.25
C ARG A 91 17.32 -3.49 -11.79
N LEU A 92 16.00 -3.30 -11.85
CA LEU A 92 15.34 -2.08 -11.39
C LEU A 92 15.34 -1.97 -9.86
N LEU A 93 15.40 -3.12 -9.19
CA LEU A 93 15.40 -3.25 -7.74
C LEU A 93 16.56 -4.17 -7.29
N PRO A 94 17.09 -4.00 -6.07
CA PRO A 94 18.05 -4.93 -5.48
C PRO A 94 17.46 -6.34 -5.38
N ARG A 95 18.31 -7.37 -5.52
CA ARG A 95 17.89 -8.77 -5.36
C ARG A 95 17.42 -9.03 -3.93
N GLY A 96 16.31 -9.78 -3.77
CA GLY A 96 15.72 -10.08 -2.48
C GLY A 96 14.87 -8.94 -1.91
N THR A 97 14.49 -7.96 -2.73
CA THR A 97 13.55 -6.90 -2.32
C THR A 97 12.16 -7.47 -2.04
N HIS A 98 11.75 -8.49 -2.79
CA HIS A 98 10.43 -9.10 -2.67
C HIS A 98 10.53 -10.56 -2.19
N ASP A 99 9.79 -10.84 -1.13
CA ASP A 99 9.55 -12.19 -0.62
C ASP A 99 8.15 -12.63 -1.11
N TYR A 100 8.11 -13.59 -2.04
CA TYR A 100 6.86 -14.05 -2.66
C TYR A 100 5.84 -14.57 -1.64
N GLU A 101 6.30 -15.16 -0.53
CA GLU A 101 5.40 -15.69 0.50
C GLU A 101 4.63 -14.57 1.22
N LYS A 102 5.17 -13.35 1.21
CA LYS A 102 4.55 -12.16 1.79
C LYS A 102 3.62 -11.41 0.86
N PHE A 103 3.55 -11.78 -0.41
CA PHE A 103 2.58 -11.20 -1.33
C PHE A 103 1.16 -11.54 -0.87
N ILE A 104 0.23 -10.63 -1.10
CA ILE A 104 -1.12 -10.70 -0.56
C ILE A 104 -2.11 -10.80 -1.71
N THR A 105 -2.92 -11.85 -1.74
CA THR A 105 -3.99 -11.94 -2.75
C THR A 105 -5.12 -10.93 -2.47
N PRO A 106 -5.86 -10.47 -3.51
CA PRO A 106 -7.00 -9.58 -3.31
C PRO A 106 -8.03 -10.11 -2.30
N ALA A 107 -8.25 -11.43 -2.27
CA ALA A 107 -9.15 -12.06 -1.31
C ALA A 107 -8.63 -12.04 0.14
N GLU A 108 -7.30 -12.14 0.33
CA GLU A 108 -6.68 -12.00 1.66
C GLU A 108 -6.76 -10.56 2.14
N LEU A 109 -6.46 -9.59 1.28
CA LEU A 109 -6.53 -8.17 1.62
C LEU A 109 -7.98 -7.76 1.98
N ASP A 110 -8.95 -8.24 1.22
CA ASP A 110 -10.37 -8.01 1.52
C ASP A 110 -10.75 -8.59 2.90
N ARG A 111 -10.29 -9.80 3.24
CA ARG A 111 -10.50 -10.38 4.58
C ARG A 111 -9.86 -9.56 5.70
N PHE A 112 -8.64 -9.05 5.50
CA PHE A 112 -7.99 -8.17 6.48
C PHE A 112 -8.80 -6.88 6.67
N ALA A 113 -9.25 -6.26 5.60
CA ALA A 113 -10.09 -5.06 5.65
C ALA A 113 -11.43 -5.31 6.36
N GLN A 114 -12.10 -6.42 6.05
CA GLN A 114 -13.36 -6.80 6.69
C GLN A 114 -13.18 -7.07 8.20
N ARG A 115 -12.10 -7.75 8.61
CA ARG A 115 -11.80 -7.97 10.03
C ARG A 115 -11.53 -6.67 10.79
N ALA A 116 -10.98 -5.66 10.13
CA ALA A 116 -10.83 -4.33 10.70
C ALA A 116 -12.15 -3.53 10.77
N GLY A 117 -13.22 -4.01 10.14
CA GLY A 117 -14.52 -3.35 10.08
C GLY A 117 -14.76 -2.52 8.82
N CYS A 118 -13.84 -2.53 7.86
CA CYS A 118 -14.01 -1.86 6.57
C CYS A 118 -14.95 -2.61 5.63
N LYS A 119 -15.54 -1.87 4.69
CA LYS A 119 -16.27 -2.43 3.56
C LYS A 119 -15.55 -2.07 2.27
N ARG A 120 -15.39 -3.06 1.36
CA ARG A 120 -14.78 -2.84 0.07
C ARG A 120 -15.65 -1.96 -0.80
N GLN A 121 -15.05 -0.97 -1.45
CA GLN A 121 -15.66 -0.07 -2.40
C GLN A 121 -15.22 -0.39 -3.83
N ASP A 122 -13.91 -0.60 -4.05
CA ASP A 122 -13.37 -0.85 -5.38
C ASP A 122 -12.08 -1.70 -5.32
N LEU A 123 -11.74 -2.31 -6.46
CA LEU A 123 -10.53 -3.10 -6.68
C LEU A 123 -10.07 -2.92 -8.13
N ILE A 124 -8.84 -2.43 -8.33
CA ILE A 124 -8.30 -2.14 -9.65
C ILE A 124 -6.82 -2.51 -9.73
N GLY A 125 -6.36 -2.97 -10.89
CA GLY A 125 -4.94 -3.24 -11.14
C GLY A 125 -4.15 -1.98 -11.43
N LEU A 126 -2.95 -1.90 -10.87
CA LEU A 126 -1.94 -0.88 -11.17
C LEU A 126 -0.89 -1.50 -12.08
N HIS A 127 -0.75 -0.96 -13.27
CA HIS A 127 0.17 -1.47 -14.30
C HIS A 127 1.28 -0.47 -14.56
N TYR A 128 2.46 -1.00 -14.89
CA TYR A 128 3.62 -0.21 -15.26
C TYR A 128 4.33 -0.82 -16.47
N ASN A 129 4.63 0.00 -17.47
CA ASN A 129 5.48 -0.37 -18.59
C ASN A 129 6.85 0.31 -18.43
N PRO A 130 7.93 -0.45 -18.13
CA PRO A 130 9.26 0.12 -17.89
C PRO A 130 9.92 0.69 -19.14
N LEU A 131 9.53 0.26 -20.35
CA LEU A 131 10.11 0.73 -21.60
C LEU A 131 9.70 2.17 -21.92
N ILE A 132 8.43 2.50 -21.68
CA ILE A 132 7.87 3.83 -21.94
C ILE A 132 7.62 4.62 -20.63
N LYS A 133 7.99 4.04 -19.47
CA LYS A 133 7.83 4.63 -18.13
C LYS A 133 6.41 5.13 -17.87
N HIS A 134 5.40 4.35 -18.28
CA HIS A 134 4.00 4.72 -18.19
C HIS A 134 3.25 3.85 -17.20
N TYR A 135 2.43 4.50 -16.35
CA TYR A 135 1.51 3.86 -15.41
C TYR A 135 0.08 3.98 -15.90
N TRP A 136 -0.73 2.95 -15.70
CA TRP A 136 -2.17 3.00 -15.97
C TRP A 136 -2.94 2.07 -15.03
N LEU A 137 -4.23 2.36 -14.85
CA LEU A 137 -5.16 1.52 -14.11
C LEU A 137 -5.97 0.65 -15.07
N ALA A 138 -6.22 -0.62 -14.71
CA ALA A 138 -7.06 -1.53 -15.47
C ALA A 138 -7.72 -2.56 -14.56
N GLN A 139 -8.74 -3.27 -15.06
CA GLN A 139 -9.47 -4.29 -14.29
C GLN A 139 -8.62 -5.52 -13.92
N ASN A 140 -7.52 -5.76 -14.63
CA ASN A 140 -6.64 -6.89 -14.36
C ASN A 140 -5.78 -6.62 -13.11
N VAL A 141 -5.96 -7.44 -12.08
CA VAL A 141 -5.27 -7.37 -10.79
C VAL A 141 -4.17 -8.41 -10.61
N ASP A 142 -3.66 -8.97 -11.70
CA ASP A 142 -2.74 -10.13 -11.66
C ASP A 142 -1.39 -9.82 -11.01
N VAL A 143 -0.87 -8.59 -11.11
CA VAL A 143 0.47 -8.26 -10.59
C VAL A 143 0.34 -7.28 -9.42
N ASN A 144 0.30 -5.98 -9.68
CA ASN A 144 0.03 -4.99 -8.66
C ASN A 144 -1.44 -4.58 -8.70
N TYR A 145 -2.01 -4.32 -7.55
CA TYR A 145 -3.39 -3.87 -7.45
C TYR A 145 -3.59 -2.86 -6.31
N MET A 146 -4.67 -2.12 -6.42
CA MET A 146 -5.15 -1.19 -5.41
C MET A 146 -6.56 -1.58 -4.99
N MET A 147 -6.84 -1.46 -3.70
CA MET A 147 -8.15 -1.70 -3.11
C MET A 147 -8.58 -0.47 -2.32
N ALA A 148 -9.73 0.07 -2.66
CA ALA A 148 -10.38 1.10 -1.87
C ALA A 148 -11.42 0.46 -0.94
N VAL A 149 -11.34 0.78 0.35
CA VAL A 149 -12.29 0.36 1.37
C VAL A 149 -12.72 1.57 2.19
N TYR A 150 -13.88 1.53 2.81
CA TYR A 150 -14.35 2.63 3.65
C TYR A 150 -14.76 2.14 5.04
N LYS A 151 -14.69 3.04 6.02
CA LYS A 151 -15.17 2.86 7.38
C LYS A 151 -16.69 3.15 7.41
N PRO A 152 -17.57 2.20 7.71
CA PRO A 152 -18.99 2.47 7.89
C PRO A 152 -19.26 3.51 9.00
N GLN A 153 -20.49 4.01 9.01
CA GLN A 153 -20.98 4.86 10.11
C GLN A 153 -21.04 4.12 11.43
#